data_e31f28eec0f5d7db0efc17f8d0e531ec
#
_entry.id   e31f28eec0f5d7db0efc17f8d0e531ec
#
_cell.length_a   1.000
_cell.length_b   1.000
_cell.length_c   1.000
_cell.angle_alpha   90.00
_cell.angle_beta   90.00
_cell.angle_gamma   90.00
#
_symmetry.space_group_name_H-M   'P 1'
#
loop_
_entity.id
_entity.type
_entity.pdbx_description
1 polymer ?
#
loop_
_entity_poly.entity_id
_entity_poly.type
_entity_poly.pdbx_seq_one_letter_code
_entity_poly.pdbx_strand_id
1 'polypeptide(L)'
;MRVIKKYPNRRLYDTDASSYITLAQVRALVMERERFVVLDAKTGENLTRSILLQIILEEEAAGAPLFTEAVLADIIRFYGHAMQGFMGSYLEKNIQAMVEIQTQLAEQAQGLTPELWSQFMRQQVPLMQGVMSSYLEQSKATFVQMQEQMARQAEQFLSAFGMRR
;
A
#
# COMPACT_ATOMS: atom_id res chain seq x y z
N MET A 1 -16.07 16.48 -2.03
CA MET A 1 -14.90 15.84 -2.71
C MET A 1 -14.29 16.91 -3.58
N ARG A 2 -13.06 17.31 -3.31
CA ARG A 2 -12.32 18.38 -3.98
C ARG A 2 -11.96 18.00 -5.42
N VAL A 3 -12.13 18.90 -6.36
CA VAL A 3 -11.83 18.66 -7.77
C VAL A 3 -10.62 19.50 -8.20
N ILE A 4 -9.59 18.81 -8.71
CA ILE A 4 -8.39 19.43 -9.25
C ILE A 4 -8.38 19.18 -10.75
N LYS A 5 -8.14 20.20 -11.56
CA LYS A 5 -8.06 20.11 -13.01
C LYS A 5 -6.60 20.15 -13.47
N LYS A 6 -6.17 19.15 -14.25
CA LYS A 6 -4.85 19.14 -14.89
C LYS A 6 -4.95 19.67 -16.30
N TYR A 7 -4.20 20.71 -16.58
CA TYR A 7 -4.11 21.31 -17.90
C TYR A 7 -2.97 20.74 -18.76
N PRO A 8 -3.00 20.88 -20.10
CA PRO A 8 -1.96 20.37 -20.99
C PRO A 8 -0.54 20.93 -20.71
N ASN A 9 -0.47 22.14 -20.15
CA ASN A 9 0.78 22.76 -19.71
C ASN A 9 1.31 22.23 -18.37
N ARG A 10 0.80 21.07 -17.91
CA ARG A 10 1.13 20.39 -16.64
C ARG A 10 0.73 21.15 -15.38
N ARG A 11 0.02 22.26 -15.47
CA ARG A 11 -0.48 22.99 -14.31
C ARG A 11 -1.70 22.29 -13.71
N LEU A 12 -1.76 22.31 -12.39
CA LEU A 12 -2.89 21.82 -11.61
C LEU A 12 -3.68 23.04 -11.10
N TYR A 13 -4.98 23.00 -11.26
CA TYR A 13 -5.89 24.04 -10.80
C TYR A 13 -6.90 23.42 -9.82
N ASP A 14 -6.92 23.95 -8.63
CA ASP A 14 -7.86 23.56 -7.59
C ASP A 14 -9.15 24.37 -7.73
N THR A 15 -10.25 23.71 -8.00
CA THR A 15 -11.54 24.38 -8.21
C THR A 15 -12.13 24.94 -6.92
N ASP A 16 -11.84 24.32 -5.77
CA ASP A 16 -12.35 24.74 -4.47
C ASP A 16 -11.59 25.99 -3.97
N ALA A 17 -10.27 25.99 -4.11
CA ALA A 17 -9.44 27.14 -3.78
C ALA A 17 -9.38 28.21 -4.90
N SER A 18 -9.94 27.93 -6.07
CA SER A 18 -9.89 28.80 -7.25
C SER A 18 -8.49 29.28 -7.61
N SER A 19 -7.49 28.40 -7.48
CA SER A 19 -6.08 28.75 -7.68
C SER A 19 -5.27 27.62 -8.29
N TYR A 20 -4.15 27.97 -8.91
CA TYR A 20 -3.15 26.98 -9.34
C TYR A 20 -2.41 26.43 -8.13
N ILE A 21 -2.21 25.14 -8.13
CA ILE A 21 -1.49 24.43 -7.07
C ILE A 21 -0.35 23.58 -7.63
N THR A 22 0.60 23.27 -6.77
CA THR A 22 1.78 22.41 -7.08
C THR A 22 1.53 20.97 -6.67
N LEU A 23 2.39 20.04 -7.12
CA LEU A 23 2.38 18.65 -6.64
C LEU A 23 2.60 18.55 -5.13
N ALA A 24 3.46 19.40 -4.56
CA ALA A 24 3.66 19.46 -3.10
C ALA A 24 2.38 19.84 -2.36
N GLN A 25 1.56 20.72 -2.91
CA GLN A 25 0.26 21.05 -2.31
C GLN A 25 -0.76 19.92 -2.44
N VAL A 26 -0.76 19.17 -3.54
CA VAL A 26 -1.57 17.96 -3.67
C VAL A 26 -1.10 16.89 -2.67
N ARG A 27 0.22 16.75 -2.46
CA ARG A 27 0.77 15.88 -1.41
C ARG A 27 0.26 16.28 -0.01
N ALA A 28 0.19 17.58 0.29
CA ALA A 28 -0.39 18.04 1.56
C ALA A 28 -1.83 17.56 1.75
N LEU A 29 -2.67 17.63 0.70
CA LEU A 29 -4.04 17.11 0.76
C LEU A 29 -4.08 15.59 1.08
N VAL A 30 -3.14 14.81 0.52
CA VAL A 30 -3.01 13.38 0.84
C VAL A 30 -2.66 13.19 2.32
N MET A 31 -1.70 13.97 2.84
CA MET A 31 -1.29 13.89 4.25
C MET A 31 -2.40 14.28 5.21
N GLU A 32 -3.26 15.22 4.83
CA GLU A 32 -4.44 15.66 5.58
C GLU A 32 -5.65 14.72 5.41
N ARG A 33 -5.50 13.65 4.63
CA ARG A 33 -6.58 12.69 4.30
C ARG A 33 -7.78 13.34 3.60
N GLU A 34 -7.56 14.45 2.92
CA GLU A 34 -8.56 15.13 2.11
C GLU A 34 -8.97 14.28 0.91
N ARG A 35 -10.28 14.21 0.65
CA ARG A 35 -10.81 13.50 -0.52
C ARG A 35 -10.81 14.41 -1.74
N PHE A 36 -10.02 14.05 -2.73
CA PHE A 36 -9.95 14.78 -3.99
C PHE A 36 -9.96 13.85 -5.21
N VAL A 37 -10.21 14.43 -6.37
CA VAL A 37 -10.05 13.81 -7.68
C VAL A 37 -9.29 14.76 -8.59
N VAL A 38 -8.38 14.23 -9.41
CA VAL A 38 -7.69 14.99 -10.44
C VAL A 38 -8.27 14.59 -11.79
N LEU A 39 -8.80 15.56 -12.52
CA LEU A 39 -9.37 15.36 -13.85
C LEU A 39 -8.57 16.12 -14.91
N ASP A 40 -8.41 15.51 -16.07
CA ASP A 40 -7.93 16.25 -17.24
C ASP A 40 -8.91 17.39 -17.60
N ALA A 41 -8.41 18.60 -17.72
CA ALA A 41 -9.25 19.77 -17.96
C ALA A 41 -9.96 19.75 -19.31
N LYS A 42 -9.43 19.02 -20.30
CA LYS A 42 -9.94 18.94 -21.66
C LYS A 42 -10.84 17.73 -21.87
N THR A 43 -10.40 16.55 -21.40
CA THR A 43 -11.09 15.27 -21.68
C THR A 43 -12.02 14.83 -20.52
N GLY A 44 -11.81 15.35 -19.30
CA GLY A 44 -12.48 14.89 -18.11
C GLY A 44 -11.98 13.55 -17.58
N GLU A 45 -10.96 12.97 -18.16
CA GLU A 45 -10.37 11.71 -17.73
C GLU A 45 -9.83 11.81 -16.28
N ASN A 46 -10.01 10.75 -15.52
CA ASN A 46 -9.49 10.68 -14.15
C ASN A 46 -7.99 10.38 -14.14
N LEU A 47 -7.21 11.37 -13.73
CA LEU A 47 -5.76 11.33 -13.65
C LEU A 47 -5.24 11.19 -12.21
N THR A 48 -6.11 10.97 -11.22
CA THR A 48 -5.74 10.92 -9.80
C THR A 48 -4.60 9.93 -9.55
N ARG A 49 -4.72 8.72 -10.07
CA ARG A 49 -3.68 7.69 -9.92
C ARG A 49 -2.34 8.13 -10.52
N SER A 50 -2.36 8.74 -11.67
CA SER A 50 -1.15 9.23 -12.35
C SER A 50 -0.45 10.31 -11.53
N ILE A 51 -1.20 11.22 -10.92
CA ILE A 51 -0.67 12.28 -10.06
C ILE A 51 -0.10 11.70 -8.77
N LEU A 52 -0.77 10.74 -8.13
CA LEU A 52 -0.24 10.07 -6.93
C LEU A 52 1.09 9.35 -7.22
N LEU A 53 1.20 8.65 -8.35
CA LEU A 53 2.45 8.02 -8.78
C LEU A 53 3.56 9.05 -9.04
N GLN A 54 3.22 10.21 -9.60
CA GLN A 54 4.17 11.28 -9.83
C GLN A 54 4.68 11.87 -8.49
N ILE A 55 3.82 12.03 -7.49
CA ILE A 55 4.22 12.47 -6.15
C ILE A 55 5.18 11.44 -5.53
N ILE A 56 4.86 10.15 -5.60
CA ILE A 56 5.75 9.09 -5.11
C ILE A 56 7.12 9.18 -5.77
N LEU A 57 7.16 9.33 -7.09
CA LEU A 57 8.41 9.43 -7.84
C LEU A 57 9.27 10.64 -7.39
N GLU A 58 8.65 11.79 -7.12
CA GLU A 58 9.35 12.97 -6.61
C GLU A 58 9.89 12.75 -5.20
N GLU A 59 9.11 12.13 -4.31
CA GLU A 59 9.54 11.81 -2.94
C GLU A 59 10.70 10.80 -2.92
N GLU A 60 10.65 9.77 -3.77
CA GLU A 60 11.73 8.78 -3.91
C GLU A 60 13.02 9.39 -4.45
N ALA A 61 12.92 10.42 -5.30
CA ALA A 61 14.08 11.08 -5.88
C ALA A 61 14.72 12.15 -4.97
N ALA A 62 13.93 12.77 -4.08
CA ALA A 62 14.33 13.96 -3.32
C ALA A 62 14.82 13.67 -1.89
N GLY A 63 14.50 12.51 -1.32
CA GLY A 63 14.70 12.22 0.10
C GLY A 63 15.35 10.88 0.39
N ALA A 64 15.06 10.34 1.58
CA ALA A 64 15.39 8.96 1.92
C ALA A 64 14.38 8.04 1.20
N PRO A 65 14.81 7.24 0.22
CA PRO A 65 13.90 6.42 -0.57
C PRO A 65 13.22 5.36 0.31
N LEU A 66 11.93 5.17 0.09
CA LEU A 66 11.16 4.10 0.74
C LEU A 66 11.47 2.73 0.13
N PHE A 67 11.72 2.70 -1.20
CA PHE A 67 11.97 1.48 -1.94
C PHE A 67 13.44 1.30 -2.27
N THR A 68 13.98 0.12 -1.99
CA THR A 68 15.31 -0.26 -2.50
C THR A 68 15.22 -0.57 -4.00
N GLU A 69 16.35 -0.50 -4.72
CA GLU A 69 16.42 -0.87 -6.13
C GLU A 69 15.91 -2.30 -6.38
N ALA A 70 16.21 -3.23 -5.47
CA ALA A 70 15.76 -4.61 -5.54
C ALA A 70 14.22 -4.70 -5.48
N VAL A 71 13.59 -4.00 -4.54
CA VAL A 71 12.14 -3.95 -4.40
C VAL A 71 11.48 -3.35 -5.64
N LEU A 72 12.03 -2.26 -6.18
CA LEU A 72 11.53 -1.66 -7.42
C LEU A 72 11.63 -2.62 -8.61
N ALA A 73 12.76 -3.34 -8.74
CA ALA A 73 12.94 -4.32 -9.78
C ALA A 73 11.93 -5.48 -9.67
N ASP A 74 11.64 -5.93 -8.44
CA ASP A 74 10.65 -6.98 -8.21
C ASP A 74 9.24 -6.50 -8.50
N ILE A 75 8.87 -5.28 -8.10
CA ILE A 75 7.58 -4.68 -8.47
C ILE A 75 7.42 -4.65 -9.99
N ILE A 76 8.46 -4.23 -10.73
CA ILE A 76 8.42 -4.19 -12.20
C ILE A 76 8.19 -5.58 -12.79
N ARG A 77 8.82 -6.63 -12.24
CA ARG A 77 8.66 -8.02 -12.70
C ARG A 77 7.23 -8.55 -12.52
N PHE A 78 6.47 -8.02 -11.56
CA PHE A 78 5.07 -8.41 -11.37
C PHE A 78 4.11 -7.85 -12.43
N TYR A 79 4.49 -6.78 -13.14
CA TYR A 79 3.65 -6.24 -14.19
C TYR A 79 3.57 -7.21 -15.39
N GLY A 80 2.34 -7.48 -15.83
CA GLY A 80 2.07 -8.45 -16.90
C GLY A 80 2.12 -9.91 -16.49
N HIS A 81 2.44 -10.21 -15.22
CA HIS A 81 2.43 -11.56 -14.68
C HIS A 81 1.02 -11.95 -14.20
N ALA A 82 0.67 -13.24 -14.28
CA ALA A 82 -0.64 -13.75 -13.81
C ALA A 82 -0.94 -13.40 -12.33
N MET A 83 0.09 -13.18 -11.52
CA MET A 83 -0.03 -12.83 -10.11
C MET A 83 -0.15 -11.32 -9.82
N GLN A 84 -0.20 -10.46 -10.84
CA GLN A 84 -0.26 -9.00 -10.67
C GLN A 84 -1.45 -8.57 -9.79
N GLY A 85 -2.63 -9.13 -10.01
CA GLY A 85 -3.83 -8.82 -9.23
C GLY A 85 -3.72 -9.26 -7.77
N PHE A 86 -3.15 -10.45 -7.54
CA PHE A 86 -2.88 -10.95 -6.19
C PHE A 86 -1.91 -10.05 -5.43
N MET A 87 -0.80 -9.65 -6.06
CA MET A 87 0.19 -8.76 -5.46
C MET A 87 -0.42 -7.39 -5.12
N GLY A 88 -1.24 -6.82 -6.01
CA GLY A 88 -1.94 -5.56 -5.75
C GLY A 88 -2.82 -5.63 -4.51
N SER A 89 -3.67 -6.65 -4.40
CA SER A 89 -4.54 -6.87 -3.24
C SER A 89 -3.76 -7.15 -1.96
N TYR A 90 -2.64 -7.87 -2.06
CA TYR A 90 -1.76 -8.14 -0.92
C TYR A 90 -1.12 -6.84 -0.38
N LEU A 91 -0.57 -6.01 -1.26
CA LEU A 91 0.01 -4.72 -0.88
C LEU A 91 -1.03 -3.79 -0.26
N GLU A 92 -2.22 -3.69 -0.86
CA GLU A 92 -3.31 -2.86 -0.34
C GLU A 92 -3.69 -3.26 1.09
N LYS A 93 -3.93 -4.55 1.34
CA LYS A 93 -4.29 -5.05 2.67
C LYS A 93 -3.17 -4.82 3.70
N ASN A 94 -1.90 -5.01 3.33
CA ASN A 94 -0.79 -4.79 4.24
C ASN A 94 -0.60 -3.31 4.58
N ILE A 95 -0.72 -2.42 3.60
CA ILE A 95 -0.65 -0.97 3.84
C ILE A 95 -1.83 -0.52 4.71
N GLN A 96 -3.04 -0.99 4.45
CA GLN A 96 -4.21 -0.68 5.28
C GLN A 96 -4.02 -1.13 6.73
N ALA A 97 -3.55 -2.36 6.95
CA ALA A 97 -3.26 -2.87 8.30
C ALA A 97 -2.20 -2.02 9.03
N MET A 98 -1.13 -1.60 8.35
CA MET A 98 -0.13 -0.70 8.94
C MET A 98 -0.72 0.67 9.32
N VAL A 99 -1.57 1.23 8.46
CA VAL A 99 -2.25 2.51 8.73
C VAL A 99 -3.20 2.40 9.92
N GLU A 100 -3.93 1.29 10.04
CA GLU A 100 -4.82 1.03 11.18
C GLU A 100 -4.04 0.92 12.49
N ILE A 101 -2.94 0.15 12.52
CA ILE A 101 -2.06 0.04 13.68
C ILE A 101 -1.50 1.41 14.08
N GLN A 102 -1.04 2.20 13.11
CA GLN A 102 -0.51 3.54 13.36
C GLN A 102 -1.58 4.48 13.93
N THR A 103 -2.82 4.39 13.44
CA THR A 103 -3.93 5.20 13.93
C THR A 103 -4.29 4.81 15.36
N GLN A 104 -4.39 3.52 15.67
CA GLN A 104 -4.66 3.03 17.03
C GLN A 104 -3.57 3.43 18.02
N LEU A 105 -2.30 3.35 17.62
CA LEU A 105 -1.18 3.81 18.43
C LEU A 105 -1.25 5.31 18.70
N ALA A 106 -1.59 6.11 17.69
CA ALA A 106 -1.72 7.56 17.82
C ALA A 106 -2.89 7.95 18.74
N GLU A 107 -4.02 7.25 18.65
CA GLU A 107 -5.18 7.46 19.52
C GLU A 107 -4.86 7.10 20.98
N GLN A 108 -4.17 5.99 21.21
CA GLN A 108 -3.73 5.59 22.56
C GLN A 108 -2.66 6.53 23.13
N ALA A 109 -1.83 7.15 22.29
CA ALA A 109 -0.79 8.08 22.72
C ALA A 109 -1.31 9.46 23.14
N GLN A 110 -2.53 9.85 22.73
CA GLN A 110 -3.11 11.17 23.05
C GLN A 110 -3.38 11.42 24.54
N GLY A 111 -3.23 10.42 25.40
CA GLY A 111 -3.42 10.55 26.85
C GLY A 111 -2.17 10.18 27.68
N LEU A 112 -1.04 9.89 27.05
CA LEU A 112 0.12 9.34 27.73
C LEU A 112 1.22 10.43 27.88
N THR A 113 1.73 10.60 29.10
CA THR A 113 2.96 11.37 29.35
C THR A 113 4.17 10.62 28.74
N PRO A 114 5.31 11.32 28.46
CA PRO A 114 6.52 10.67 27.91
C PRO A 114 7.02 9.48 28.76
N GLU A 115 6.83 9.54 30.09
CA GLU A 115 7.19 8.46 31.00
C GLU A 115 6.26 7.25 30.87
N LEU A 116 4.96 7.47 30.78
CA LEU A 116 3.96 6.43 30.54
C LEU A 116 4.12 5.81 29.16
N TRP A 117 4.49 6.61 28.15
CA TRP A 117 4.80 6.12 26.80
C TRP A 117 6.01 5.19 26.80
N SER A 118 7.08 5.54 27.52
CA SER A 118 8.27 4.69 27.63
C SER A 118 8.00 3.39 28.37
N GLN A 119 7.16 3.41 29.39
CA GLN A 119 6.71 2.22 30.11
C GLN A 119 5.83 1.33 29.26
N PHE A 120 4.89 1.91 28.50
CA PHE A 120 4.01 1.21 27.57
C PHE A 120 4.81 0.50 26.46
N MET A 121 5.80 1.20 25.87
CA MET A 121 6.69 0.60 24.87
C MET A 121 7.53 -0.55 25.43
N ARG A 122 8.00 -0.48 26.68
CA ARG A 122 8.71 -1.59 27.32
C ARG A 122 7.84 -2.81 27.61
N GLN A 123 6.56 -2.60 27.89
CA GLN A 123 5.61 -3.70 28.14
C GLN A 123 5.09 -4.33 26.82
N GLN A 124 5.06 -3.59 25.73
CA GLN A 124 4.57 -4.09 24.44
C GLN A 124 5.60 -4.86 23.61
N VAL A 125 6.89 -4.74 23.89
CA VAL A 125 7.94 -5.49 23.18
C VAL A 125 7.69 -7.00 23.21
N PRO A 126 7.30 -7.63 24.33
CA PRO A 126 6.93 -9.05 24.35
C PRO A 126 5.64 -9.36 23.55
N LEU A 127 4.68 -8.44 23.55
CA LEU A 127 3.41 -8.59 22.84
C LEU A 127 3.60 -8.51 21.33
N MET A 128 4.44 -7.58 20.84
CA MET A 128 4.79 -7.48 19.42
C MET A 128 5.57 -8.71 18.93
N GLN A 129 6.44 -9.28 19.76
CA GLN A 129 7.08 -10.56 19.43
C GLN A 129 6.08 -11.72 19.35
N GLY A 130 5.08 -11.75 20.23
CA GLY A 130 4.00 -12.74 20.20
C GLY A 130 3.10 -12.60 18.95
N VAL A 131 2.71 -11.39 18.59
CA VAL A 131 1.92 -11.11 17.39
C VAL A 131 2.71 -11.42 16.11
N MET A 132 4.00 -11.09 16.08
CA MET A 132 4.87 -11.37 14.95
C MET A 132 5.14 -12.88 14.79
N SER A 133 5.30 -13.63 15.89
CA SER A 133 5.45 -15.08 15.86
C SER A 133 4.17 -15.79 15.44
N SER A 134 2.99 -15.37 15.94
CA SER A 134 1.70 -15.91 15.52
C SER A 134 1.37 -15.60 14.04
N TYR A 135 1.75 -14.40 13.55
CA TYR A 135 1.61 -14.06 12.15
C TYR A 135 2.52 -14.90 11.24
N LEU A 136 3.75 -15.16 11.67
CA LEU A 136 4.69 -16.05 10.96
C LEU A 136 4.22 -17.51 10.98
N GLU A 137 3.66 -18.01 12.09
CA GLU A 137 3.08 -19.35 12.16
C GLU A 137 1.83 -19.49 11.28
N GLN A 138 0.94 -18.49 11.30
CA GLN A 138 -0.25 -18.46 10.46
C GLN A 138 0.12 -18.36 8.97
N SER A 139 1.14 -17.58 8.63
CA SER A 139 1.68 -17.48 7.26
C SER A 139 2.29 -18.81 6.80
N LYS A 140 3.04 -19.51 7.66
CA LYS A 140 3.56 -20.85 7.38
C LYS A 140 2.45 -21.89 7.20
N ALA A 141 1.44 -21.88 8.06
CA ALA A 141 0.29 -22.78 7.95
C ALA A 141 -0.48 -22.57 6.64
N THR A 142 -0.71 -21.31 6.25
CA THR A 142 -1.36 -20.95 4.98
C THR A 142 -0.53 -21.38 3.77
N PHE A 143 0.80 -21.24 3.84
CA PHE A 143 1.70 -21.67 2.77
C PHE A 143 1.72 -23.20 2.61
N VAL A 144 1.73 -23.93 3.71
CA VAL A 144 1.66 -25.42 3.70
C VAL A 144 0.32 -25.89 3.15
N GLN A 145 -0.81 -25.28 3.56
CA GLN A 145 -2.12 -25.61 3.01
C GLN A 145 -2.20 -25.33 1.51
N MET A 146 -1.61 -24.23 1.03
CA MET A 146 -1.58 -23.91 -0.39
C MET A 146 -0.71 -24.91 -1.18
N GLN A 147 0.42 -25.36 -0.64
CA GLN A 147 1.23 -26.41 -1.26
C GLN A 147 0.49 -27.75 -1.32
N GLU A 148 -0.20 -28.16 -0.26
CA GLU A 148 -1.02 -29.38 -0.24
C GLU A 148 -2.18 -29.31 -1.23
N GLN A 149 -2.83 -28.15 -1.36
CA GLN A 149 -3.93 -27.95 -2.29
C GLN A 149 -3.44 -28.01 -3.75
N MET A 150 -2.29 -27.40 -4.05
CA MET A 150 -1.66 -27.51 -5.37
C MET A 150 -1.20 -28.95 -5.69
N ALA A 151 -0.66 -29.68 -4.71
CA ALA A 151 -0.28 -31.07 -4.89
C ALA A 151 -1.48 -31.97 -5.18
N ARG A 152 -2.61 -31.79 -4.46
CA ARG A 152 -3.86 -32.50 -4.70
C ARG A 152 -4.47 -32.19 -6.07
N GLN A 153 -4.43 -30.93 -6.51
CA GLN A 153 -4.87 -30.56 -7.85
C GLN A 153 -3.99 -31.18 -8.95
N ALA A 154 -2.68 -31.21 -8.75
CA ALA A 154 -1.76 -31.86 -9.68
C ALA A 154 -2.00 -33.37 -9.76
N GLU A 155 -2.25 -34.05 -8.62
CA GLU A 155 -2.61 -35.48 -8.60
C GLU A 155 -3.95 -35.74 -9.30
N GLN A 156 -4.97 -34.92 -9.06
CA GLN A 156 -6.26 -35.03 -9.74
C GLN A 156 -6.12 -34.81 -11.26
N PHE A 157 -5.28 -33.85 -11.67
CA PHE A 157 -5.02 -33.61 -13.08
C PHE A 157 -4.31 -34.79 -13.75
N LEU A 158 -3.28 -35.35 -13.08
CA LEU A 158 -2.53 -36.53 -13.59
C LEU A 158 -3.43 -37.79 -13.62
N SER A 159 -4.31 -37.97 -12.64
CA SER A 159 -5.24 -39.10 -12.62
C SER A 159 -6.31 -38.99 -13.71
N ALA A 160 -6.77 -37.76 -14.04
CA ALA A 160 -7.73 -37.53 -15.12
C ALA A 160 -7.15 -37.78 -16.53
N PHE A 161 -5.84 -37.62 -16.70
CA PHE A 161 -5.14 -37.86 -17.96
C PHE A 161 -4.52 -39.26 -18.08
N GLY A 162 -4.83 -40.19 -17.17
CA GLY A 162 -4.46 -41.62 -17.33
C GLY A 162 -2.96 -41.93 -17.26
N MET A 163 -2.13 -41.02 -16.76
CA MET A 163 -0.70 -41.30 -16.54
C MET A 163 -0.51 -41.95 -15.16
N ARG A 164 -0.85 -43.23 -15.07
CA ARG A 164 -0.39 -44.09 -13.99
C ARG A 164 0.99 -44.65 -14.38
N ARG A 165 1.97 -44.40 -13.53
CA ARG A 165 3.15 -45.28 -13.49
C ARG A 165 2.84 -46.49 -12.69
#